data_3496f6f3fc61fa015bfb93fcaff82d9e
#
_entry.id   3496f6f3fc61fa015bfb93fcaff82d9e
#
_cell.length_a   1.000
_cell.length_b   1.000
_cell.length_c   1.000
_cell.angle_alpha   90.00
_cell.angle_beta   90.00
_cell.angle_gamma   90.00
#
_symmetry.space_group_name_H-M   'P 1'
#
loop_
_entity.id
_entity.type
_entity.pdbx_description
1 polymer ?
#
loop_
_entity_poly.entity_id
_entity_poly.type
_entity_poly.pdbx_seq_one_letter_code
_entity_poly.pdbx_strand_id
1 'polypeptide(L)'
;MKNRLIGNGLLTGAGALLISVFMGACNDSNNKSKSETEAAAKDTTTTATAPVHKKRTGKASLGTAEVNKGKVEKDKRGVYTKTDVMPIYPGNDPALADYINSKIVYPDQAAENNIEGTVHVQFVVDEKGNISDVKTIGNKIGYGLEEEAMSVVNTLPKWTPGKVNGKNVKTRLTIPITYKLEG
;
A
#
# COMPACT_ATOMS: atom_id res chain seq x y z
N MET A 1 49.37 18.08 23.50
CA MET A 1 49.05 18.64 24.83
C MET A 1 47.56 18.64 25.04
N LYS A 2 47.15 18.04 26.15
CA LYS A 2 45.87 18.08 26.88
C LYS A 2 44.64 17.41 26.27
N ASN A 3 44.51 16.19 26.67
CA ASN A 3 43.41 15.44 27.31
C ASN A 3 42.28 16.27 27.91
N ARG A 4 41.04 15.80 27.73
CA ARG A 4 40.13 15.64 28.86
C ARG A 4 39.08 14.57 28.57
N LEU A 5 39.16 13.53 29.31
CA LEU A 5 38.20 12.51 29.72
C LEU A 5 37.10 13.08 30.66
N ILE A 6 36.11 12.25 30.92
CA ILE A 6 35.09 12.21 32.00
C ILE A 6 33.71 12.65 31.50
N GLY A 7 32.61 11.88 31.66
CA GLY A 7 32.31 11.02 32.74
C GLY A 7 31.13 10.06 32.52
N ASN A 8 31.24 9.00 33.24
CA ASN A 8 30.25 7.97 33.50
C ASN A 8 28.97 8.56 34.14
N GLY A 9 27.83 8.03 33.72
CA GLY A 9 26.55 8.20 34.41
C GLY A 9 25.75 6.91 34.36
N LEU A 10 26.11 6.00 35.27
CA LEU A 10 25.36 4.81 35.63
C LEU A 10 24.20 5.26 36.55
N LEU A 11 22.95 5.02 36.17
CA LEU A 11 21.82 5.05 37.10
C LEU A 11 20.96 3.80 36.88
N THR A 12 21.17 2.89 37.80
CA THR A 12 20.27 1.77 38.18
C THR A 12 19.03 2.33 38.85
N GLY A 13 17.86 1.89 38.41
CA GLY A 13 16.56 2.15 39.05
C GLY A 13 15.68 0.92 38.95
N ALA A 14 15.78 0.08 40.00
CA ALA A 14 14.85 -0.98 40.28
C ALA A 14 13.58 -0.39 40.91
N GLY A 15 12.40 -0.89 40.53
CA GLY A 15 11.09 -0.50 41.10
C GLY A 15 10.01 -1.39 40.57
N ALA A 16 9.82 -2.52 41.21
CA ALA A 16 8.72 -3.04 42.00
C ALA A 16 7.35 -3.12 41.29
N LEU A 17 7.02 -4.30 40.97
CA LEU A 17 5.86 -5.18 41.20
C LEU A 17 4.65 -4.51 41.89
N LEU A 18 3.51 -4.46 41.20
CA LEU A 18 2.20 -4.53 41.82
C LEU A 18 1.25 -5.38 40.97
N ILE A 19 1.05 -6.58 41.45
CA ILE A 19 -0.03 -7.52 41.09
C ILE A 19 -1.31 -6.97 41.72
N SER A 20 -2.34 -6.73 40.93
CA SER A 20 -3.70 -6.54 41.42
C SER A 20 -4.60 -7.58 40.80
N VAL A 21 -4.81 -8.64 41.59
CA VAL A 21 -5.85 -9.65 41.40
C VAL A 21 -7.17 -9.03 41.86
N PHE A 22 -8.15 -8.97 40.96
CA PHE A 22 -9.55 -8.73 41.35
C PHE A 22 -10.37 -9.94 40.94
N MET A 23 -10.60 -10.80 41.95
CA MET A 23 -11.70 -11.79 41.98
C MET A 23 -12.97 -11.12 42.51
N GLY A 24 -14.07 -11.41 41.88
CA GLY A 24 -15.41 -11.07 42.34
C GLY A 24 -16.41 -11.55 41.33
N ALA A 25 -16.89 -12.66 41.49
CA ALA A 25 -18.00 -13.26 42.22
C ALA A 25 -19.30 -13.26 41.43
N CYS A 26 -19.80 -14.47 41.25
CA CYS A 26 -21.10 -14.92 40.77
C CYS A 26 -22.29 -14.07 41.19
N ASN A 27 -23.26 -13.91 40.33
CA ASN A 27 -24.64 -13.94 40.78
C ASN A 27 -25.53 -14.70 39.80
N ASP A 28 -25.96 -15.86 40.23
CA ASP A 28 -27.08 -16.64 39.75
C ASP A 28 -28.38 -15.90 40.04
N SER A 29 -29.28 -15.83 39.10
CA SER A 29 -30.70 -15.73 39.41
C SER A 29 -31.54 -16.24 38.22
N ASN A 30 -31.87 -17.46 38.37
CA ASN A 30 -32.99 -18.20 37.85
C ASN A 30 -34.28 -17.35 37.76
N ASN A 31 -34.94 -17.25 36.63
CA ASN A 31 -36.39 -17.16 36.61
C ASN A 31 -36.97 -17.88 35.38
N LYS A 32 -37.62 -18.95 35.71
CA LYS A 32 -38.45 -19.85 34.90
C LYS A 32 -39.87 -19.26 34.89
N SER A 33 -40.38 -18.96 33.71
CA SER A 33 -41.83 -18.93 33.52
C SER A 33 -42.19 -19.36 32.09
N LYS A 34 -42.88 -20.45 32.09
CA LYS A 34 -43.58 -21.15 31.04
C LYS A 34 -44.87 -20.41 30.72
N SER A 35 -45.15 -20.21 29.44
CA SER A 35 -46.51 -20.18 28.93
C SER A 35 -46.48 -20.40 27.37
N GLU A 36 -47.06 -21.51 27.01
CA GLU A 36 -47.44 -21.86 25.62
C GLU A 36 -48.58 -20.93 25.17
N THR A 37 -48.59 -20.53 23.91
CA THR A 37 -49.80 -20.60 23.08
C THR A 37 -49.42 -20.41 21.59
N GLU A 38 -49.95 -21.34 20.84
CA GLU A 38 -49.99 -21.53 19.39
C GLU A 38 -50.54 -20.33 18.62
N ALA A 39 -50.08 -20.14 17.43
CA ALA A 39 -50.76 -20.27 16.15
C ALA A 39 -50.41 -19.21 15.11
N ALA A 40 -50.32 -19.72 13.91
CA ALA A 40 -50.57 -19.11 12.60
C ALA A 40 -49.42 -18.53 11.81
N ALA A 41 -49.06 -19.37 10.88
CA ALA A 41 -48.41 -19.13 9.59
C ALA A 41 -48.65 -17.77 8.94
N LYS A 42 -47.56 -17.16 8.46
CA LYS A 42 -47.60 -16.52 7.15
C LYS A 42 -46.21 -16.57 6.53
N ASP A 43 -46.11 -17.47 5.61
CA ASP A 43 -45.11 -17.57 4.56
C ASP A 43 -44.90 -16.18 3.92
N THR A 44 -43.67 -15.67 3.99
CA THR A 44 -43.20 -14.66 3.07
C THR A 44 -41.75 -15.01 2.79
N THR A 45 -41.58 -15.94 1.86
CA THR A 45 -40.34 -16.18 1.14
C THR A 45 -39.91 -14.88 0.47
N THR A 46 -39.15 -14.03 1.18
CA THR A 46 -38.37 -13.00 0.52
C THR A 46 -37.06 -13.64 0.13
N THR A 47 -37.06 -14.20 -1.08
CA THR A 47 -35.83 -14.51 -1.82
C THR A 47 -35.04 -13.24 -1.96
N ALA A 48 -34.14 -12.97 -1.02
CA ALA A 48 -33.10 -11.99 -1.21
C ALA A 48 -32.17 -12.55 -2.28
N THR A 49 -32.47 -12.22 -3.53
CA THR A 49 -31.54 -12.37 -4.64
C THR A 49 -30.33 -11.49 -4.30
N ALA A 50 -29.27 -12.10 -3.79
CA ALA A 50 -27.99 -11.44 -3.68
C ALA A 50 -27.64 -10.87 -5.07
N PRO A 51 -27.26 -9.61 -5.19
CA PRO A 51 -26.83 -9.08 -6.47
C PRO A 51 -25.61 -9.90 -6.91
N VAL A 52 -25.73 -10.54 -8.05
CA VAL A 52 -24.61 -11.20 -8.73
C VAL A 52 -23.63 -10.10 -9.08
N HIS A 53 -22.62 -9.90 -8.20
CA HIS A 53 -21.52 -9.01 -8.48
C HIS A 53 -20.74 -9.59 -9.66
N LYS A 54 -21.00 -9.06 -10.84
CA LYS A 54 -20.20 -9.32 -12.03
C LYS A 54 -18.80 -8.84 -11.69
N LYS A 55 -17.85 -9.77 -11.52
CA LYS A 55 -16.45 -9.46 -11.22
C LYS A 55 -15.91 -8.63 -12.38
N ARG A 56 -15.80 -7.32 -12.17
CA ARG A 56 -15.24 -6.42 -13.15
C ARG A 56 -13.73 -6.46 -13.01
N THR A 57 -13.04 -6.68 -14.11
CA THR A 57 -11.58 -6.66 -14.17
C THR A 57 -11.13 -5.26 -14.55
N GLY A 58 -10.20 -4.70 -13.75
CA GLY A 58 -9.56 -3.45 -14.10
C GLY A 58 -8.28 -3.71 -14.90
N LYS A 59 -8.03 -2.92 -15.93
CA LYS A 59 -6.74 -2.88 -16.64
C LYS A 59 -5.94 -1.68 -16.17
N ALA A 60 -4.66 -1.92 -15.85
CA ALA A 60 -3.70 -0.85 -15.65
C ALA A 60 -2.92 -0.63 -16.93
N SER A 61 -2.94 0.58 -17.46
CA SER A 61 -2.05 0.99 -18.52
C SER A 61 -0.97 1.92 -17.97
N LEU A 62 0.30 1.61 -18.27
CA LEU A 62 1.40 2.52 -17.97
C LEU A 62 1.40 3.64 -18.99
N GLY A 63 1.31 4.88 -18.51
CA GLY A 63 1.72 6.02 -19.30
C GLY A 63 3.23 5.97 -19.50
N THR A 64 3.68 6.30 -20.70
CA THR A 64 5.11 6.41 -21.02
C THR A 64 5.77 7.35 -20.02
N ALA A 65 6.72 6.84 -19.24
CA ALA A 65 7.59 7.68 -18.43
C ALA A 65 8.35 8.62 -19.42
N GLU A 66 8.01 9.89 -19.41
CA GLU A 66 8.73 10.87 -20.23
C GLU A 66 10.18 10.90 -19.76
N VAL A 67 11.06 10.36 -20.61
CA VAL A 67 12.51 10.46 -20.45
C VAL A 67 12.90 11.91 -20.74
N ASN A 68 12.75 12.76 -19.75
CA ASN A 68 13.20 14.14 -19.83
C ASN A 68 14.74 14.15 -19.88
N LYS A 69 15.29 14.33 -21.08
CA LYS A 69 16.70 14.68 -21.30
C LYS A 69 16.94 16.10 -20.73
N GLY A 70 17.08 16.20 -19.42
CA GLY A 70 17.31 17.44 -18.71
C GLY A 70 18.52 17.34 -17.77
N LYS A 71 19.01 18.48 -17.31
CA LYS A 71 20.10 18.58 -16.34
C LYS A 71 19.86 17.64 -15.15
N VAL A 72 20.89 16.90 -14.74
CA VAL A 72 20.86 16.04 -13.53
C VAL A 72 20.39 16.85 -12.32
N GLU A 73 19.34 16.39 -11.67
CA GLU A 73 18.76 17.04 -10.49
C GLU A 73 18.77 16.08 -9.30
N LYS A 74 19.21 16.61 -8.15
CA LYS A 74 19.33 15.88 -6.88
C LYS A 74 18.65 16.63 -5.75
N ASP A 75 17.85 15.94 -4.95
CA ASP A 75 17.23 16.52 -3.76
C ASP A 75 18.21 16.59 -2.56
N LYS A 76 17.76 17.24 -1.47
CA LYS A 76 18.55 17.39 -0.23
C LYS A 76 18.91 16.05 0.43
N ARG A 77 18.16 14.96 0.13
CA ARG A 77 18.40 13.61 0.65
C ARG A 77 19.34 12.80 -0.22
N GLY A 78 19.83 13.36 -1.31
CA GLY A 78 20.73 12.69 -2.22
C GLY A 78 20.03 11.80 -3.26
N VAL A 79 18.71 11.91 -3.41
CA VAL A 79 17.92 11.18 -4.39
C VAL A 79 17.82 12.02 -5.68
N TYR A 80 18.13 11.41 -6.81
CA TYR A 80 18.06 12.05 -8.10
C TYR A 80 16.66 11.93 -8.69
N THR A 81 16.18 13.01 -9.29
CA THR A 81 14.93 13.02 -10.09
C THR A 81 15.21 12.88 -11.58
N LYS A 82 16.43 13.22 -11.99
CA LYS A 82 16.95 13.06 -13.36
C LYS A 82 18.38 12.55 -13.31
N THR A 83 18.69 11.57 -14.14
CA THR A 83 19.99 10.88 -14.20
C THR A 83 20.42 10.73 -15.64
N ASP A 84 21.74 10.51 -15.87
CA ASP A 84 22.26 10.27 -17.24
C ASP A 84 21.66 8.99 -17.85
N VAL A 85 21.50 7.96 -17.00
CA VAL A 85 20.83 6.70 -17.36
C VAL A 85 19.74 6.47 -16.32
N MET A 86 18.48 6.43 -16.76
CA MET A 86 17.35 6.17 -15.87
C MET A 86 17.33 4.71 -15.41
N PRO A 87 16.74 4.41 -14.24
CA PRO A 87 16.49 3.03 -13.83
C PRO A 87 15.64 2.29 -14.87
N ILE A 88 15.94 1.01 -15.06
CA ILE A 88 15.27 0.17 -16.07
C ILE A 88 14.66 -1.05 -15.35
N TYR A 89 13.38 -1.31 -15.61
CA TYR A 89 12.71 -2.54 -15.19
C TYR A 89 13.26 -3.75 -15.97
N PRO A 90 13.42 -4.94 -15.36
CA PRO A 90 13.79 -6.16 -16.08
C PRO A 90 12.77 -6.47 -17.19
N GLY A 91 13.21 -6.44 -18.45
CA GLY A 91 12.34 -6.63 -19.61
C GLY A 91 11.71 -5.33 -20.16
N ASN A 92 12.11 -4.15 -19.63
CA ASN A 92 11.66 -2.82 -20.05
C ASN A 92 10.18 -2.53 -19.75
N ASP A 93 9.66 -1.42 -20.30
CA ASP A 93 8.32 -0.91 -20.00
C ASP A 93 7.18 -1.90 -20.34
N PRO A 94 7.21 -2.67 -21.46
CA PRO A 94 6.17 -3.66 -21.73
C PRO A 94 6.06 -4.73 -20.64
N ALA A 95 7.21 -5.26 -20.17
CA ALA A 95 7.21 -6.27 -19.11
C ALA A 95 6.74 -5.70 -17.75
N LEU A 96 7.01 -4.42 -17.48
CA LEU A 96 6.47 -3.74 -16.31
C LEU A 96 4.94 -3.62 -16.41
N ALA A 97 4.42 -3.26 -17.59
CA ALA A 97 2.98 -3.17 -17.82
C ALA A 97 2.30 -4.53 -17.62
N ASP A 98 2.85 -5.59 -18.21
CA ASP A 98 2.33 -6.95 -18.06
C ASP A 98 2.36 -7.41 -16.59
N TYR A 99 3.44 -7.10 -15.87
CA TYR A 99 3.54 -7.42 -14.45
C TYR A 99 2.45 -6.74 -13.64
N ILE A 100 2.30 -5.41 -13.79
CA ILE A 100 1.28 -4.64 -13.08
C ILE A 100 -0.12 -5.18 -13.42
N ASN A 101 -0.43 -5.37 -14.72
CA ASN A 101 -1.71 -5.91 -15.16
C ASN A 101 -2.02 -7.28 -14.58
N SER A 102 -1.00 -8.13 -14.40
CA SER A 102 -1.16 -9.47 -13.83
C SER A 102 -1.38 -9.49 -12.31
N LYS A 103 -0.95 -8.44 -11.60
CA LYS A 103 -0.96 -8.37 -10.14
C LYS A 103 -2.07 -7.48 -9.58
N ILE A 104 -2.54 -6.52 -10.37
CA ILE A 104 -3.50 -5.55 -9.89
C ILE A 104 -4.86 -6.20 -9.65
N VAL A 105 -5.44 -5.92 -8.49
CA VAL A 105 -6.79 -6.33 -8.13
C VAL A 105 -7.65 -5.09 -8.01
N TYR A 106 -8.74 -5.03 -8.75
CA TYR A 106 -9.64 -3.89 -8.64
C TYR A 106 -10.38 -3.95 -7.31
N PRO A 107 -10.29 -2.93 -6.44
CA PRO A 107 -10.99 -2.95 -5.16
C PRO A 107 -12.50 -3.00 -5.34
N ASP A 108 -13.18 -3.84 -4.57
CA ASP A 108 -14.64 -4.04 -4.68
C ASP A 108 -15.40 -2.73 -4.50
N GLN A 109 -14.99 -1.90 -3.53
CA GLN A 109 -15.60 -0.58 -3.28
C GLN A 109 -15.50 0.35 -4.49
N ALA A 110 -14.37 0.33 -5.21
CA ALA A 110 -14.22 1.14 -6.41
C ALA A 110 -15.07 0.59 -7.56
N ALA A 111 -15.16 -0.73 -7.71
CA ALA A 111 -15.97 -1.38 -8.73
C ALA A 111 -17.48 -1.13 -8.52
N GLU A 112 -17.97 -1.25 -7.29
CA GLU A 112 -19.38 -1.03 -6.92
C GLU A 112 -19.81 0.41 -7.14
N ASN A 113 -18.92 1.37 -6.90
CA ASN A 113 -19.20 2.80 -7.08
C ASN A 113 -18.81 3.30 -8.47
N ASN A 114 -18.39 2.44 -9.40
CA ASN A 114 -17.94 2.79 -10.75
C ASN A 114 -16.84 3.85 -10.75
N ILE A 115 -15.89 3.75 -9.81
CA ILE A 115 -14.79 4.71 -9.67
C ILE A 115 -13.63 4.29 -10.54
N GLU A 116 -13.27 5.10 -11.50
CA GLU A 116 -12.12 4.96 -12.38
C GLU A 116 -11.15 6.12 -12.17
N GLY A 117 -9.90 5.96 -12.62
CA GLY A 117 -8.93 7.06 -12.58
C GLY A 117 -7.50 6.61 -12.69
N THR A 118 -6.59 7.58 -12.61
CA THR A 118 -5.14 7.33 -12.67
C THR A 118 -4.49 7.68 -11.33
N VAL A 119 -3.87 6.70 -10.72
CA VAL A 119 -3.05 6.84 -9.50
C VAL A 119 -1.59 7.00 -9.89
N HIS A 120 -0.95 8.07 -9.45
CA HIS A 120 0.47 8.28 -9.66
C HIS A 120 1.24 7.73 -8.45
N VAL A 121 2.00 6.65 -8.66
CA VAL A 121 2.83 6.04 -7.62
C VAL A 121 4.27 6.48 -7.80
N GLN A 122 4.82 7.13 -6.78
CA GLN A 122 6.21 7.56 -6.72
C GLN A 122 7.00 6.63 -5.80
N PHE A 123 8.20 6.25 -6.23
CA PHE A 123 9.12 5.42 -5.45
C PHE A 123 10.57 5.75 -5.77
N VAL A 124 11.49 5.21 -4.98
CA VAL A 124 12.93 5.37 -5.17
C VAL A 124 13.55 4.02 -5.49
N VAL A 125 14.33 3.95 -6.56
CA VAL A 125 15.22 2.83 -6.88
C VAL A 125 16.59 3.15 -6.29
N ASP A 126 17.10 2.30 -5.40
CA ASP A 126 18.40 2.46 -4.76
C ASP A 126 19.57 2.06 -5.69
N GLU A 127 20.80 2.22 -5.24
CA GLU A 127 22.02 1.88 -6.01
C GLU A 127 22.15 0.37 -6.28
N LYS A 128 21.38 -0.47 -5.57
CA LYS A 128 21.32 -1.93 -5.71
C LYS A 128 20.12 -2.38 -6.54
N GLY A 129 19.26 -1.45 -6.96
CA GLY A 129 18.04 -1.73 -7.71
C GLY A 129 16.83 -2.08 -6.85
N ASN A 130 16.89 -1.96 -5.53
CA ASN A 130 15.73 -2.21 -4.68
C ASN A 130 14.80 -1.00 -4.66
N ILE A 131 13.51 -1.25 -4.49
CA ILE A 131 12.48 -0.22 -4.36
C ILE A 131 12.32 0.19 -2.90
N SER A 132 12.13 1.47 -2.67
CA SER A 132 11.87 2.08 -1.37
C SER A 132 11.03 3.36 -1.51
N ASP A 133 10.60 3.95 -0.39
CA ASP A 133 9.85 5.23 -0.35
C ASP A 133 8.61 5.24 -1.26
N VAL A 134 7.87 4.11 -1.34
CA VAL A 134 6.67 4.00 -2.17
C VAL A 134 5.54 4.84 -1.57
N LYS A 135 4.98 5.72 -2.37
CA LYS A 135 3.85 6.57 -1.99
C LYS A 135 3.06 7.03 -3.21
N THR A 136 1.83 7.42 -3.01
CA THR A 136 1.04 8.09 -4.04
C THR A 136 1.26 9.60 -4.01
N ILE A 137 1.15 10.23 -5.17
CA ILE A 137 1.23 11.68 -5.36
C ILE A 137 0.06 12.17 -6.20
N GLY A 138 -0.29 13.46 -6.06
CA GLY A 138 -1.44 14.06 -6.74
C GLY A 138 -2.72 13.94 -5.92
N ASN A 139 -3.86 14.08 -6.60
CA ASN A 139 -5.16 14.00 -5.98
C ASN A 139 -5.52 12.57 -5.64
N LYS A 140 -6.06 12.35 -4.44
CA LYS A 140 -6.58 11.04 -4.05
C LYS A 140 -7.92 10.78 -4.71
N ILE A 141 -8.09 9.57 -5.24
CA ILE A 141 -9.34 9.06 -5.79
C ILE A 141 -10.13 8.36 -4.68
N GLY A 142 -9.41 7.63 -3.81
CA GLY A 142 -9.98 6.83 -2.72
C GLY A 142 -10.45 5.45 -3.16
N TYR A 143 -11.37 4.89 -2.40
CA TYR A 143 -11.97 3.57 -2.66
C TYR A 143 -10.97 2.41 -2.73
N GLY A 144 -9.78 2.57 -2.12
CA GLY A 144 -8.73 1.55 -2.07
C GLY A 144 -7.79 1.53 -3.27
N LEU A 145 -7.98 2.42 -4.28
CA LEU A 145 -7.15 2.42 -5.50
C LEU A 145 -5.69 2.77 -5.22
N GLU A 146 -5.44 3.72 -4.31
CA GLU A 146 -4.08 4.12 -3.94
C GLU A 146 -3.34 3.01 -3.18
N GLU A 147 -4.03 2.37 -2.25
CA GLU A 147 -3.49 1.28 -1.44
C GLU A 147 -3.11 0.09 -2.32
N GLU A 148 -3.98 -0.28 -3.25
CA GLU A 148 -3.72 -1.35 -4.21
C GLU A 148 -2.54 -1.01 -5.12
N ALA A 149 -2.52 0.20 -5.69
CA ALA A 149 -1.41 0.66 -6.53
C ALA A 149 -0.07 0.59 -5.80
N MET A 150 0.00 1.03 -4.54
CA MET A 150 1.21 0.94 -3.72
C MET A 150 1.57 -0.51 -3.40
N SER A 151 0.59 -1.36 -3.13
CA SER A 151 0.79 -2.79 -2.86
C SER A 151 1.48 -3.46 -4.05
N VAL A 152 0.97 -3.27 -5.26
CA VAL A 152 1.57 -3.84 -6.48
C VAL A 152 2.99 -3.33 -6.70
N VAL A 153 3.25 -2.03 -6.54
CA VAL A 153 4.59 -1.45 -6.72
C VAL A 153 5.58 -2.00 -5.69
N ASN A 154 5.16 -2.27 -4.47
CA ASN A 154 6.02 -2.89 -3.44
C ASN A 154 6.42 -4.34 -3.77
N THR A 155 5.71 -5.02 -4.67
CA THR A 155 6.04 -6.40 -5.10
C THR A 155 6.94 -6.45 -6.33
N LEU A 156 7.30 -5.31 -6.91
CA LEU A 156 8.15 -5.26 -8.09
C LEU A 156 9.55 -5.86 -7.83
N PRO A 157 10.11 -6.62 -8.77
CA PRO A 157 11.45 -7.18 -8.64
C PRO A 157 12.52 -6.08 -8.68
N LYS A 158 13.78 -6.48 -8.50
CA LYS A 158 14.91 -5.56 -8.60
C LYS A 158 15.05 -4.95 -9.98
N TRP A 159 15.29 -3.65 -10.00
CA TRP A 159 15.54 -2.83 -11.19
C TRP A 159 17.04 -2.73 -11.49
N THR A 160 17.38 -2.39 -12.73
CA THR A 160 18.70 -1.84 -13.02
C THR A 160 18.74 -0.41 -12.50
N PRO A 161 19.69 -0.05 -11.60
CA PRO A 161 19.72 1.29 -11.00
C PRO A 161 20.08 2.38 -12.00
N GLY A 162 19.61 3.59 -11.72
CA GLY A 162 20.01 4.77 -12.47
C GLY A 162 21.48 5.11 -12.29
N LYS A 163 22.08 5.81 -13.27
CA LYS A 163 23.49 6.20 -13.23
C LYS A 163 23.69 7.67 -13.48
N VAL A 164 24.67 8.24 -12.78
CA VAL A 164 25.21 9.58 -13.01
C VAL A 164 26.73 9.47 -13.06
N ASN A 165 27.35 9.95 -14.13
CA ASN A 165 28.78 9.80 -14.39
C ASN A 165 29.27 8.34 -14.23
N GLY A 166 28.49 7.39 -14.71
CA GLY A 166 28.81 5.96 -14.66
C GLY A 166 28.61 5.28 -13.30
N LYS A 167 28.26 6.03 -12.22
CA LYS A 167 28.02 5.50 -10.87
C LYS A 167 26.54 5.30 -10.63
N ASN A 168 26.19 4.16 -10.01
CA ASN A 168 24.82 3.89 -9.58
C ASN A 168 24.39 4.91 -8.52
N VAL A 169 23.16 5.41 -8.65
CA VAL A 169 22.59 6.43 -7.76
C VAL A 169 21.15 6.13 -7.40
N LYS A 170 20.70 6.63 -6.25
CA LYS A 170 19.29 6.58 -5.86
C LYS A 170 18.48 7.48 -6.79
N THR A 171 17.49 6.90 -7.45
CA THR A 171 16.69 7.63 -8.44
C THR A 171 15.22 7.53 -8.09
N ARG A 172 14.53 8.65 -8.08
CA ARG A 172 13.07 8.73 -7.89
C ARG A 172 12.38 8.57 -9.23
N LEU A 173 11.38 7.68 -9.24
CA LEU A 173 10.51 7.44 -10.38
C LEU A 173 9.06 7.70 -9.99
N THR A 174 8.25 7.97 -10.99
CA THR A 174 6.79 8.02 -10.85
C THR A 174 6.19 7.25 -12.01
N ILE A 175 5.29 6.32 -11.69
CA ILE A 175 4.53 5.58 -12.69
C ILE A 175 3.04 5.88 -12.54
N PRO A 176 2.33 6.21 -13.62
CA PRO A 176 0.88 6.32 -13.62
C PRO A 176 0.25 4.94 -13.78
N ILE A 177 -0.66 4.58 -12.89
CA ILE A 177 -1.47 3.36 -12.95
C ILE A 177 -2.91 3.77 -13.18
N THR A 178 -3.44 3.45 -14.36
CA THR A 178 -4.80 3.83 -14.76
C THR A 178 -5.74 2.66 -14.53
N TYR A 179 -6.76 2.88 -13.73
CA TYR A 179 -7.84 1.95 -13.43
C TYR A 179 -9.03 2.22 -14.34
N LYS A 180 -9.46 1.20 -15.09
CA LYS A 180 -10.66 1.24 -15.93
C LYS A 180 -11.50 0.00 -15.71
N LEU A 181 -12.81 0.16 -15.71
CA LEU A 181 -13.77 -0.93 -15.64
C LEU A 181 -14.07 -1.43 -17.05
N GLU A 182 -14.02 -2.73 -17.22
CA GLU A 182 -14.50 -3.35 -18.45
C GLU A 182 -16.01 -3.55 -18.34
N GLY A 183 -16.75 -2.93 -19.27
CA GLY A 183 -18.21 -2.99 -19.38
C GLY A 183 -18.74 -4.31 -19.95
#